data_e6999cd8bdd35d3766c424da235352b0
#
_entry.id   e6999cd8bdd35d3766c424da235352b0
#
_cell.length_a   1.000
_cell.length_b   1.000
_cell.length_c   1.000
_cell.angle_alpha   90.00
_cell.angle_beta   90.00
_cell.angle_gamma   90.00
#
_symmetry.space_group_name_H-M   'P 1'
#
loop_
_entity.id
_entity.type
_entity.pdbx_description
1 polymer ?
#
loop_
_entity_poly.entity_id
_entity_poly.type
_entity_poly.pdbx_seq_one_letter_code
_entity_poly.pdbx_strand_id
1 'polypeptide(L)'
;MRRLIGGLLTALVLSGCMVGPDYRKPEIAVPSDFRGATPGAAQDASSFGNVEWWKVFQDEQLQALIRIALEQNYDLRVAATRILQARSQVVIARSFQFPTADLAVAAPYDRQTGGNKTPNYENFFPQGGASVAWELDLWGRFRRATEAARADLLATEDFRRTVILTLISDVARTYFTLRELDLEMEISRSTLATRETFLRLTKAREQGGVATLLDVRQAEQLYFSAAATIADLVRSIEQQENLISILVGKYPEAIPRGRPLTEQALVMAPAVPPGLTSDLLARRPDILQAEQQLVSANARIGEAKALLFPSVVISGFAGAGGAVINGSGFGPFGAFQALPTITLPFFNMGRLSANVDFNDARTQEALLRYQQAIQQAFGEVADSLVGVRQRKAVREQNEATVAAQRDALRLSTMRYEGGVTSFLEVLVTERDLFDAELILAQSWRDEILAIVQLYKALGGGWQTVAPLPAPTATSELPPQDVGPSAAEGRTVPGGDSASVHAGRVSVAEERATNGTGAESGSPAAGGGNDTTWGSVKTFFGRLFSK
;
A
#
# COMPACT_ATOMS: atom_id res chain seq x y z
N MET A 1 56.91 25.30 -6.02
CA MET A 1 55.62 25.96 -6.12
C MET A 1 54.60 25.23 -7.05
N ARG A 2 54.88 24.94 -8.32
CA ARG A 2 53.93 24.24 -9.23
C ARG A 2 53.46 22.85 -8.71
N ARG A 3 54.33 22.04 -8.07
CA ARG A 3 53.99 20.71 -7.52
C ARG A 3 53.13 20.80 -6.22
N LEU A 4 53.32 21.84 -5.40
CA LEU A 4 52.52 22.11 -4.22
C LEU A 4 51.10 22.64 -4.57
N ILE A 5 51.02 23.49 -5.61
CA ILE A 5 49.73 23.97 -6.14
C ILE A 5 48.95 22.83 -6.76
N GLY A 6 49.62 21.94 -7.52
CA GLY A 6 49.01 20.72 -8.06
C GLY A 6 48.48 19.77 -7.00
N GLY A 7 49.26 19.54 -5.92
CA GLY A 7 48.84 18.72 -4.79
C GLY A 7 47.68 19.32 -3.98
N LEU A 8 47.66 20.65 -3.80
CA LEU A 8 46.57 21.36 -3.14
C LEU A 8 45.27 21.35 -3.97
N LEU A 9 45.38 21.52 -5.30
CA LEU A 9 44.25 21.39 -6.21
C LEU A 9 43.70 19.96 -6.23
N THR A 10 44.56 18.95 -6.22
CA THR A 10 44.15 17.54 -6.20
C THR A 10 43.48 17.19 -4.87
N ALA A 11 43.99 17.72 -3.73
CA ALA A 11 43.36 17.54 -2.39
C ALA A 11 42.01 18.28 -2.30
N LEU A 12 41.88 19.46 -2.90
CA LEU A 12 40.62 20.23 -2.94
C LEU A 12 39.55 19.53 -3.81
N VAL A 13 39.95 18.86 -4.87
CA VAL A 13 39.08 18.08 -5.77
C VAL A 13 38.62 16.77 -5.11
N LEU A 14 39.45 16.18 -4.23
CA LEU A 14 39.13 14.96 -3.49
C LEU A 14 38.20 15.18 -2.28
N SER A 15 38.10 16.38 -1.74
CA SER A 15 37.14 16.76 -0.70
C SER A 15 35.84 17.30 -1.30
N GLY A 16 35.26 16.60 -2.27
CA GLY A 16 34.03 16.98 -2.95
C GLY A 16 32.93 17.36 -1.96
N CYS A 17 32.62 18.66 -1.84
CA CYS A 17 31.57 19.18 -0.98
C CYS A 17 30.22 18.67 -1.46
N MET A 18 29.46 18.00 -0.61
CA MET A 18 28.05 17.72 -0.87
C MET A 18 27.22 19.00 -0.63
N VAL A 19 26.54 19.45 -1.66
CA VAL A 19 25.66 20.61 -1.59
C VAL A 19 24.28 20.19 -1.06
N GLY A 20 23.62 21.10 -0.34
CA GLY A 20 22.28 20.88 0.22
C GLY A 20 22.29 20.57 1.71
N PRO A 21 21.12 20.54 2.34
CA PRO A 21 21.00 20.27 3.76
C PRO A 21 21.19 18.78 4.06
N ASP A 22 21.88 18.49 5.16
CA ASP A 22 21.89 17.14 5.72
C ASP A 22 20.63 16.91 6.51
N TYR A 23 20.07 15.71 6.41
CA TYR A 23 18.89 15.35 7.16
C TYR A 23 19.15 15.40 8.67
N ARG A 24 18.24 16.03 9.39
CA ARG A 24 18.16 15.97 10.85
C ARG A 24 16.74 15.57 11.23
N LYS A 25 16.64 14.58 12.12
CA LYS A 25 15.34 14.12 12.60
C LYS A 25 14.62 15.28 13.29
N PRO A 26 13.39 15.64 12.85
CA PRO A 26 12.62 16.70 13.49
C PRO A 26 12.25 16.30 14.92
N GLU A 27 12.41 17.23 15.86
CA GLU A 27 11.89 17.06 17.22
C GLU A 27 10.38 17.31 17.19
N ILE A 28 9.61 16.26 17.42
CA ILE A 28 8.15 16.34 17.49
C ILE A 28 7.75 16.13 18.95
N ALA A 29 7.06 17.14 19.51
CA ALA A 29 6.49 17.02 20.84
C ALA A 29 5.37 15.98 20.84
N VAL A 30 5.55 14.89 21.58
CA VAL A 30 4.55 13.84 21.77
C VAL A 30 3.98 13.93 23.18
N PRO A 31 2.71 13.55 23.42
CA PRO A 31 2.12 13.47 24.74
C PRO A 31 2.93 12.55 25.66
N SER A 32 3.01 12.88 26.96
CA SER A 32 3.65 12.02 27.97
C SER A 32 2.95 10.68 28.16
N ASP A 33 1.62 10.68 27.98
CA ASP A 33 0.76 9.53 28.22
C ASP A 33 -0.25 9.36 27.09
N PHE A 34 -0.68 8.12 26.83
CA PHE A 34 -1.79 7.86 25.92
C PHE A 34 -3.12 8.22 26.60
N ARG A 35 -3.97 8.93 25.88
CA ARG A 35 -5.33 9.19 26.32
C ARG A 35 -6.08 7.86 26.50
N GLY A 36 -6.67 7.65 27.68
CA GLY A 36 -7.41 6.42 28.00
C GLY A 36 -6.55 5.30 28.60
N ALA A 37 -5.25 5.49 28.78
CA ALA A 37 -4.42 4.61 29.58
C ALA A 37 -4.83 4.68 31.06
N THR A 38 -4.70 3.56 31.76
CA THR A 38 -4.90 3.54 33.23
C THR A 38 -3.78 4.35 33.90
N PRO A 39 -4.09 5.27 34.84
CA PRO A 39 -3.06 6.02 35.53
C PRO A 39 -2.02 5.09 36.19
N GLY A 40 -0.72 5.32 35.91
CA GLY A 40 0.38 4.49 36.39
C GLY A 40 0.77 3.31 35.50
N ALA A 41 -0.02 2.94 34.48
CA ALA A 41 0.35 1.88 33.53
C ALA A 41 1.49 2.27 32.57
N ALA A 42 1.79 3.56 32.44
CA ALA A 42 2.88 4.06 31.59
C ALA A 42 4.29 3.77 32.15
N GLN A 43 4.42 3.30 33.40
CA GLN A 43 5.71 2.99 34.02
C GLN A 43 6.21 1.56 33.73
N ASP A 44 5.35 0.69 33.21
CA ASP A 44 5.78 -0.63 32.75
C ASP A 44 6.40 -0.50 31.36
N ALA A 45 7.70 -0.70 31.26
CA ALA A 45 8.46 -0.69 30.01
C ALA A 45 8.05 -1.82 29.02
N SER A 46 7.18 -2.74 29.44
CA SER A 46 6.68 -3.83 28.61
C SER A 46 5.41 -3.42 27.87
N SER A 47 5.54 -3.02 26.62
CA SER A 47 4.37 -2.80 25.76
C SER A 47 3.76 -4.13 25.30
N PHE A 48 2.42 -4.19 25.27
CA PHE A 48 1.68 -5.29 24.63
C PHE A 48 2.09 -5.50 23.15
N GLY A 49 2.48 -4.43 22.46
CA GLY A 49 3.04 -4.53 21.11
C GLY A 49 4.38 -5.28 21.03
N ASN A 50 5.06 -5.59 22.14
CA ASN A 50 6.27 -6.43 22.18
C ASN A 50 5.94 -7.93 22.27
N VAL A 51 4.70 -8.27 22.59
CA VAL A 51 4.29 -9.67 22.70
C VAL A 51 4.24 -10.28 21.31
N GLU A 52 4.81 -11.43 21.16
CA GLU A 52 4.78 -12.18 19.91
C GLU A 52 3.33 -12.56 19.55
N TRP A 53 2.92 -12.39 18.30
CA TRP A 53 1.54 -12.57 17.86
C TRP A 53 0.97 -13.97 18.21
N TRP A 54 1.79 -15.03 18.22
CA TRP A 54 1.34 -16.37 18.61
C TRP A 54 1.09 -16.52 20.11
N LYS A 55 1.64 -15.66 20.95
CA LYS A 55 1.31 -15.59 22.37
C LYS A 55 0.05 -14.75 22.63
N VAL A 56 -0.27 -13.83 21.73
CA VAL A 56 -1.51 -13.07 21.75
C VAL A 56 -2.67 -13.95 21.28
N PHE A 57 -2.50 -14.60 20.13
CA PHE A 57 -3.52 -15.45 19.53
C PHE A 57 -3.27 -16.92 19.89
N GLN A 58 -3.85 -17.38 21.02
CA GLN A 58 -3.61 -18.71 21.55
C GLN A 58 -4.51 -19.79 20.91
N ASP A 59 -4.90 -19.61 19.66
CA ASP A 59 -5.66 -20.57 18.85
C ASP A 59 -4.73 -21.18 17.79
N GLU A 60 -4.52 -22.50 17.84
CA GLU A 60 -3.59 -23.20 16.94
C GLU A 60 -4.00 -23.11 15.47
N GLN A 61 -5.32 -23.11 15.19
CA GLN A 61 -5.83 -23.01 13.81
C GLN A 61 -5.60 -21.59 13.27
N LEU A 62 -5.88 -20.57 14.07
CA LEU A 62 -5.57 -19.19 13.69
C LEU A 62 -4.06 -19.00 13.47
N GLN A 63 -3.22 -19.57 14.34
CA GLN A 63 -1.76 -19.49 14.17
C GLN A 63 -1.30 -20.18 12.87
N ALA A 64 -1.90 -21.33 12.52
CA ALA A 64 -1.61 -22.01 11.26
C ALA A 64 -2.01 -21.15 10.06
N LEU A 65 -3.20 -20.54 10.08
CA LEU A 65 -3.67 -19.63 9.02
C LEU A 65 -2.76 -18.41 8.84
N ILE A 66 -2.33 -17.78 9.94
CA ILE A 66 -1.40 -16.65 9.89
C ILE A 66 -0.06 -17.07 9.28
N ARG A 67 0.49 -18.24 9.65
CA ARG A 67 1.75 -18.75 9.05
C ARG A 67 1.61 -18.94 7.55
N ILE A 68 0.52 -19.60 7.10
CA ILE A 68 0.25 -19.78 5.66
C ILE A 68 0.10 -18.43 4.96
N ALA A 69 -0.63 -17.48 5.55
CA ALA A 69 -0.78 -16.13 5.00
C ALA A 69 0.57 -15.42 4.83
N LEU A 70 1.45 -15.49 5.84
CA LEU A 70 2.79 -14.90 5.78
C LEU A 70 3.68 -15.51 4.69
N GLU A 71 3.45 -16.75 4.29
CA GLU A 71 4.20 -17.45 3.25
C GLU A 71 3.59 -17.25 1.85
N GLN A 72 2.26 -17.23 1.73
CA GLN A 72 1.57 -17.38 0.44
C GLN A 72 0.79 -16.15 -0.01
N ASN A 73 0.49 -15.20 0.90
CA ASN A 73 -0.31 -14.02 0.55
C ASN A 73 0.33 -13.21 -0.58
N TYR A 74 -0.47 -12.86 -1.59
CA TYR A 74 0.00 -12.15 -2.78
C TYR A 74 0.42 -10.70 -2.50
N ASP A 75 -0.24 -9.98 -1.60
CA ASP A 75 0.11 -8.59 -1.28
C ASP A 75 1.50 -8.53 -0.62
N LEU A 76 1.80 -9.50 0.26
CA LEU A 76 3.11 -9.61 0.89
C LEU A 76 4.20 -9.98 -0.14
N ARG A 77 3.90 -10.86 -1.09
CA ARG A 77 4.80 -11.19 -2.20
C ARG A 77 5.04 -10.01 -3.13
N VAL A 78 4.00 -9.23 -3.44
CA VAL A 78 4.12 -7.97 -4.18
C VAL A 78 5.00 -6.96 -3.42
N ALA A 79 4.80 -6.80 -2.11
CA ALA A 79 5.65 -5.93 -1.29
C ALA A 79 7.12 -6.38 -1.32
N ALA A 80 7.40 -7.69 -1.30
CA ALA A 80 8.75 -8.22 -1.43
C ALA A 80 9.38 -7.91 -2.81
N THR A 81 8.62 -8.01 -3.90
CA THR A 81 9.13 -7.63 -5.24
C THR A 81 9.39 -6.14 -5.38
N ARG A 82 8.62 -5.28 -4.70
CA ARG A 82 8.90 -3.83 -4.64
C ARG A 82 10.24 -3.51 -3.98
N ILE A 83 10.65 -4.28 -2.97
CA ILE A 83 11.99 -4.14 -2.37
C ILE A 83 13.09 -4.44 -3.41
N LEU A 84 12.92 -5.48 -4.25
CA LEU A 84 13.88 -5.77 -5.31
C LEU A 84 13.96 -4.63 -6.34
N GLN A 85 12.81 -4.07 -6.73
CA GLN A 85 12.77 -2.89 -7.60
C GLN A 85 13.51 -1.70 -6.98
N ALA A 86 13.26 -1.41 -5.70
CA ALA A 86 13.93 -0.33 -4.99
C ALA A 86 15.45 -0.57 -4.86
N ARG A 87 15.90 -1.82 -4.62
CA ARG A 87 17.32 -2.19 -4.63
C ARG A 87 17.96 -1.95 -5.99
N SER A 88 17.29 -2.33 -7.06
CA SER A 88 17.77 -2.07 -8.42
C SER A 88 17.86 -0.57 -8.71
N GLN A 89 16.89 0.22 -8.22
CA GLN A 89 16.91 1.68 -8.34
C GLN A 89 18.10 2.31 -7.61
N VAL A 90 18.50 1.79 -6.43
CA VAL A 90 19.74 2.22 -5.74
C VAL A 90 20.97 1.94 -6.61
N VAL A 91 21.03 0.77 -7.26
CA VAL A 91 22.15 0.42 -8.17
C VAL A 91 22.17 1.39 -9.35
N ILE A 92 21.01 1.66 -9.98
CA ILE A 92 20.89 2.61 -11.08
C ILE A 92 21.32 4.01 -10.64
N ALA A 93 20.82 4.53 -9.51
CA ALA A 93 21.22 5.85 -9.01
C ALA A 93 22.72 5.92 -8.71
N ARG A 94 23.30 4.85 -8.16
CA ARG A 94 24.73 4.77 -7.87
C ARG A 94 25.59 4.67 -9.13
N SER A 95 25.10 4.04 -10.20
CA SER A 95 25.88 3.85 -11.43
C SER A 95 26.31 5.17 -12.07
N PHE A 96 25.53 6.24 -11.92
CA PHE A 96 25.89 7.57 -12.41
C PHE A 96 27.13 8.20 -11.72
N GLN A 97 27.60 7.64 -10.61
CA GLN A 97 28.84 8.06 -9.97
C GLN A 97 30.09 7.51 -10.68
N PHE A 98 29.93 6.58 -11.60
CA PHE A 98 31.00 5.88 -12.30
C PHE A 98 30.99 6.20 -13.80
N PRO A 99 32.12 6.05 -14.50
CA PRO A 99 32.16 6.20 -15.95
C PRO A 99 31.32 5.14 -16.65
N THR A 100 30.65 5.54 -17.75
CA THR A 100 30.00 4.63 -18.69
C THR A 100 30.96 4.38 -19.86
N ALA A 101 30.94 3.16 -20.41
CA ALA A 101 31.70 2.79 -21.57
C ALA A 101 30.77 2.07 -22.55
N ASP A 102 30.75 2.57 -23.78
CA ASP A 102 29.93 2.06 -24.88
C ASP A 102 30.79 1.68 -26.08
N LEU A 103 30.40 0.61 -26.76
CA LEU A 103 30.94 0.26 -28.08
C LEU A 103 29.96 0.70 -29.14
N ALA A 104 30.43 1.50 -30.09
CA ALA A 104 29.60 2.00 -31.17
C ALA A 104 30.26 1.73 -32.52
N VAL A 105 29.44 1.30 -33.47
CA VAL A 105 29.80 1.23 -34.87
C VAL A 105 28.85 2.14 -35.63
N ALA A 106 29.39 3.06 -36.40
CA ALA A 106 28.60 4.00 -37.18
C ALA A 106 29.15 4.05 -38.62
N ALA A 107 28.28 4.23 -39.57
CA ALA A 107 28.64 4.38 -40.96
C ALA A 107 27.90 5.59 -41.57
N PRO A 108 28.20 6.81 -41.07
CA PRO A 108 27.51 7.99 -41.55
C PRO A 108 27.79 8.20 -43.05
N TYR A 109 26.74 8.42 -43.80
CA TYR A 109 26.75 8.81 -45.18
C TYR A 109 26.14 10.20 -45.29
N ASP A 110 26.95 11.14 -45.79
CA ASP A 110 26.54 12.53 -45.98
C ASP A 110 26.67 12.88 -47.46
N ARG A 111 25.55 13.32 -48.04
CA ARG A 111 25.50 13.78 -49.43
C ARG A 111 24.96 15.20 -49.46
N GLN A 112 25.78 16.11 -49.93
CA GLN A 112 25.38 17.50 -50.10
C GLN A 112 25.35 17.84 -51.60
N THR A 113 24.17 18.23 -52.07
CA THR A 113 24.00 18.75 -53.44
C THR A 113 24.28 20.24 -53.45
N GLY A 114 25.33 20.60 -54.13
CA GLY A 114 25.70 22.00 -54.36
C GLY A 114 24.78 22.69 -55.36
N GLY A 115 24.60 24.02 -55.21
CA GLY A 115 23.98 24.86 -56.21
C GLY A 115 25.00 25.25 -57.31
N ASN A 116 24.60 26.13 -58.25
CA ASN A 116 25.38 26.53 -59.44
C ASN A 116 26.83 26.98 -59.20
N LYS A 117 27.29 27.13 -57.94
CA LYS A 117 28.66 27.56 -57.62
C LYS A 117 29.37 26.66 -56.57
N THR A 118 28.70 25.64 -56.05
CA THR A 118 29.29 24.71 -55.07
C THR A 118 29.25 23.30 -55.60
N PRO A 119 30.37 22.54 -55.56
CA PRO A 119 30.41 21.15 -56.03
C PRO A 119 29.53 20.26 -55.11
N ASN A 120 28.95 19.24 -55.74
CA ASN A 120 28.36 18.13 -54.98
C ASN A 120 29.47 17.38 -54.28
N TYR A 121 29.23 16.96 -53.03
CA TYR A 121 30.14 16.02 -52.40
C TYR A 121 29.38 14.92 -51.67
N GLU A 122 30.00 13.81 -51.59
CA GLU A 122 29.50 12.58 -51.06
C GLU A 122 30.58 12.01 -50.13
N ASN A 123 30.21 11.81 -48.85
CA ASN A 123 31.15 11.34 -47.85
C ASN A 123 30.56 10.12 -47.14
N PHE A 124 31.37 9.10 -46.97
CA PHE A 124 31.05 7.90 -46.23
C PHE A 124 32.14 7.65 -45.19
N PHE A 125 31.80 7.63 -43.91
CA PHE A 125 32.74 7.51 -42.81
C PHE A 125 32.40 6.30 -41.91
N PRO A 126 32.70 5.07 -42.33
CA PRO A 126 32.57 3.92 -41.47
C PRO A 126 33.56 4.04 -40.32
N GLN A 127 33.05 3.95 -39.10
CA GLN A 127 33.87 4.03 -37.88
C GLN A 127 33.34 3.12 -36.82
N GLY A 128 34.22 2.57 -35.99
CA GLY A 128 33.88 1.77 -34.83
C GLY A 128 34.88 2.02 -33.72
N GLY A 129 34.37 2.02 -32.48
CA GLY A 129 35.25 2.28 -31.36
C GLY A 129 34.51 2.22 -30.01
N ALA A 130 35.28 2.40 -28.95
CA ALA A 130 34.79 2.54 -27.59
C ALA A 130 34.71 4.02 -27.22
N SER A 131 33.58 4.43 -26.67
CA SER A 131 33.40 5.73 -26.01
C SER A 131 33.28 5.58 -24.51
N VAL A 132 33.86 6.50 -23.77
CA VAL A 132 33.75 6.60 -22.30
C VAL A 132 33.21 7.98 -21.96
N ALA A 133 32.26 8.04 -21.05
CA ALA A 133 31.74 9.30 -20.53
C ALA A 133 31.65 9.21 -19.02
N TRP A 134 32.14 10.24 -18.34
CA TRP A 134 32.07 10.33 -16.87
C TRP A 134 31.84 11.78 -16.44
N GLU A 135 30.75 12.00 -15.73
CA GLU A 135 30.50 13.26 -15.05
C GLU A 135 31.07 13.19 -13.64
N LEU A 136 32.00 14.09 -13.34
CA LEU A 136 32.61 14.18 -11.99
C LEU A 136 31.59 14.76 -11.00
N ASP A 137 31.28 14.00 -9.95
CA ASP A 137 30.31 14.40 -8.92
C ASP A 137 30.95 15.37 -7.89
N LEU A 138 31.38 16.54 -8.35
CA LEU A 138 32.04 17.54 -7.51
C LEU A 138 31.10 18.12 -6.44
N TRP A 139 29.84 18.30 -6.79
CA TRP A 139 28.81 18.94 -5.95
C TRP A 139 27.91 17.95 -5.24
N GLY A 140 28.12 16.66 -5.42
CA GLY A 140 27.37 15.60 -4.76
C GLY A 140 26.00 15.32 -5.37
N ARG A 141 25.74 15.70 -6.61
CA ARG A 141 24.46 15.43 -7.30
C ARG A 141 24.10 13.96 -7.28
N PHE A 142 24.99 13.10 -7.75
CA PHE A 142 24.75 11.66 -7.81
C PHE A 142 24.82 10.97 -6.45
N ARG A 143 25.64 11.52 -5.53
CA ARG A 143 25.66 11.06 -4.13
C ARG A 143 24.33 11.35 -3.44
N ARG A 144 23.74 12.55 -3.61
CA ARG A 144 22.42 12.91 -3.08
C ARG A 144 21.30 12.10 -3.74
N ALA A 145 21.34 11.87 -5.04
CA ALA A 145 20.40 10.97 -5.72
C ALA A 145 20.48 9.52 -5.18
N THR A 146 21.69 9.03 -4.89
CA THR A 146 21.90 7.71 -4.28
C THR A 146 21.39 7.66 -2.82
N GLU A 147 21.60 8.73 -2.05
CA GLU A 147 21.06 8.90 -0.70
C GLU A 147 19.52 8.85 -0.71
N ALA A 148 18.89 9.60 -1.64
CA ALA A 148 17.46 9.57 -1.83
C ALA A 148 16.95 8.16 -2.18
N ALA A 149 17.59 7.49 -3.14
CA ALA A 149 17.21 6.13 -3.53
C ALA A 149 17.38 5.10 -2.39
N ARG A 150 18.38 5.25 -1.52
CA ARG A 150 18.55 4.41 -0.33
C ARG A 150 17.45 4.64 0.71
N ALA A 151 17.07 5.88 0.93
CA ALA A 151 15.95 6.22 1.81
C ALA A 151 14.62 5.67 1.25
N ASP A 152 14.40 5.76 -0.06
CA ASP A 152 13.24 5.16 -0.74
C ASP A 152 13.21 3.62 -0.59
N LEU A 153 14.37 2.96 -0.61
CA LEU A 153 14.50 1.52 -0.33
C LEU A 153 14.08 1.20 1.12
N LEU A 154 14.58 1.96 2.09
CA LEU A 154 14.22 1.77 3.50
C LEU A 154 12.72 2.02 3.73
N ALA A 155 12.15 3.06 3.11
CA ALA A 155 10.71 3.30 3.13
C ALA A 155 9.90 2.12 2.57
N THR A 156 10.41 1.46 1.52
CA THR A 156 9.78 0.27 0.92
C THR A 156 9.88 -0.95 1.85
N GLU A 157 10.99 -1.10 2.58
CA GLU A 157 11.15 -2.16 3.59
C GLU A 157 10.19 -1.95 4.77
N ASP A 158 10.00 -0.72 5.23
CA ASP A 158 9.05 -0.38 6.28
C ASP A 158 7.59 -0.55 5.81
N PHE A 159 7.29 -0.21 4.54
CA PHE A 159 5.99 -0.52 3.93
C PHE A 159 5.68 -2.03 3.98
N ARG A 160 6.65 -2.89 3.65
CA ARG A 160 6.46 -4.35 3.77
C ARG A 160 6.13 -4.76 5.22
N ARG A 161 6.77 -4.15 6.23
CA ARG A 161 6.45 -4.40 7.65
C ARG A 161 5.01 -4.00 7.99
N THR A 162 4.54 -2.89 7.42
CA THR A 162 3.14 -2.45 7.53
C THR A 162 2.19 -3.47 6.91
N VAL A 163 2.53 -4.04 5.75
CA VAL A 163 1.74 -5.10 5.10
C VAL A 163 1.67 -6.36 5.98
N ILE A 164 2.78 -6.78 6.59
CA ILE A 164 2.82 -7.92 7.54
C ILE A 164 1.88 -7.68 8.72
N LEU A 165 2.00 -6.53 9.37
CA LEU A 165 1.18 -6.16 10.52
C LEU A 165 -0.32 -6.15 10.18
N THR A 166 -0.64 -5.58 9.03
CA THR A 166 -2.02 -5.51 8.53
C THR A 166 -2.55 -6.90 8.21
N LEU A 167 -1.79 -7.73 7.51
CA LEU A 167 -2.17 -9.10 7.15
C LEU A 167 -2.46 -9.96 8.39
N ILE A 168 -1.58 -9.93 9.40
CA ILE A 168 -1.81 -10.66 10.67
C ILE A 168 -3.12 -10.22 11.31
N SER A 169 -3.36 -8.92 11.36
CA SER A 169 -4.57 -8.34 11.96
C SER A 169 -5.83 -8.68 11.16
N ASP A 170 -5.75 -8.67 9.83
CA ASP A 170 -6.90 -8.94 8.96
C ASP A 170 -7.26 -10.43 8.97
N VAL A 171 -6.27 -11.35 8.98
CA VAL A 171 -6.52 -12.79 9.16
C VAL A 171 -7.17 -13.05 10.50
N ALA A 172 -6.65 -12.45 11.59
CA ALA A 172 -7.23 -12.61 12.92
C ALA A 172 -8.67 -12.05 12.99
N ARG A 173 -8.91 -10.86 12.46
CA ARG A 173 -10.24 -10.24 12.41
C ARG A 173 -11.24 -11.11 11.65
N THR A 174 -10.87 -11.56 10.46
CA THR A 174 -11.73 -12.36 9.60
C THR A 174 -12.04 -13.71 10.24
N TYR A 175 -11.04 -14.33 10.88
CA TYR A 175 -11.21 -15.58 11.60
C TYR A 175 -12.16 -15.44 12.81
N PHE A 176 -12.01 -14.41 13.64
CA PHE A 176 -12.89 -14.22 14.78
C PHE A 176 -14.32 -13.84 14.37
N THR A 177 -14.50 -13.16 13.24
CA THR A 177 -15.82 -12.96 12.63
C THR A 177 -16.42 -14.30 12.17
N LEU A 178 -15.63 -15.20 11.60
CA LEU A 178 -16.10 -16.55 11.26
C LEU A 178 -16.54 -17.32 12.52
N ARG A 179 -15.77 -17.23 13.61
CA ARG A 179 -16.12 -17.91 14.89
C ARG A 179 -17.38 -17.34 15.52
N GLU A 180 -17.63 -16.05 15.36
CA GLU A 180 -18.89 -15.41 15.79
C GLU A 180 -20.07 -15.93 14.97
N LEU A 181 -19.97 -16.01 13.64
CA LEU A 181 -21.01 -16.55 12.77
C LEU A 181 -21.31 -18.04 13.10
N ASP A 182 -20.28 -18.82 13.46
CA ASP A 182 -20.47 -20.20 13.94
C ASP A 182 -21.29 -20.23 15.25
N LEU A 183 -21.04 -19.30 16.18
CA LEU A 183 -21.79 -19.20 17.45
C LEU A 183 -23.23 -18.76 17.17
N GLU A 184 -23.46 -17.77 16.31
CA GLU A 184 -24.80 -17.36 15.88
C GLU A 184 -25.56 -18.52 15.21
N MET A 185 -24.87 -19.35 14.42
CA MET A 185 -25.45 -20.55 13.81
C MET A 185 -25.88 -21.59 14.86
N GLU A 186 -25.06 -21.81 15.89
CA GLU A 186 -25.38 -22.71 16.99
C GLU A 186 -26.62 -22.22 17.76
N ILE A 187 -26.67 -20.94 18.14
CA ILE A 187 -27.81 -20.28 18.79
C ILE A 187 -29.08 -20.43 17.91
N SER A 188 -28.96 -20.09 16.63
CA SER A 188 -30.11 -20.12 15.70
C SER A 188 -30.66 -21.54 15.48
N ARG A 189 -29.81 -22.56 15.42
CA ARG A 189 -30.24 -23.96 15.33
C ARG A 189 -30.94 -24.43 16.61
N SER A 190 -30.43 -24.07 17.78
CA SER A 190 -31.05 -24.36 19.06
C SER A 190 -32.42 -23.69 19.18
N THR A 191 -32.51 -22.44 18.78
CA THR A 191 -33.77 -21.68 18.76
C THR A 191 -34.79 -22.27 17.79
N LEU A 192 -34.34 -22.66 16.58
CA LEU A 192 -35.22 -23.31 15.60
C LEU A 192 -35.85 -24.62 16.15
N ALA A 193 -35.06 -25.45 16.81
CA ALA A 193 -35.55 -26.69 17.44
C ALA A 193 -36.56 -26.43 18.55
N THR A 194 -36.34 -25.37 19.35
CA THR A 194 -37.29 -24.91 20.36
C THR A 194 -38.59 -24.40 19.71
N ARG A 195 -38.50 -23.56 18.69
CA ARG A 195 -39.66 -23.02 17.95
C ARG A 195 -40.46 -24.12 17.25
N GLU A 196 -39.80 -25.13 16.70
CA GLU A 196 -40.43 -26.30 16.10
C GLU A 196 -41.26 -27.05 17.14
N THR A 197 -40.72 -27.22 18.35
CA THR A 197 -41.44 -27.88 19.47
C THR A 197 -42.63 -27.09 19.91
N PHE A 198 -42.51 -25.76 20.05
CA PHE A 198 -43.64 -24.87 20.35
C PHE A 198 -44.70 -24.89 19.26
N LEU A 199 -44.32 -24.84 18.00
CA LEU A 199 -45.25 -24.90 16.86
C LEU A 199 -46.05 -26.20 16.87
N ARG A 200 -45.39 -27.35 17.11
CA ARG A 200 -46.03 -28.65 17.18
C ARG A 200 -47.02 -28.71 18.35
N LEU A 201 -46.63 -28.21 19.52
CA LEU A 201 -47.52 -28.14 20.70
C LEU A 201 -48.73 -27.24 20.46
N THR A 202 -48.53 -26.06 19.86
CA THR A 202 -49.60 -25.09 19.58
C THR A 202 -50.58 -25.66 18.55
N LYS A 203 -50.13 -26.37 17.51
CA LYS A 203 -50.99 -27.09 16.56
C LYS A 203 -51.85 -28.18 17.24
N ALA A 204 -51.25 -28.95 18.14
CA ALA A 204 -51.99 -29.96 18.89
C ALA A 204 -53.06 -29.35 19.83
N ARG A 205 -52.76 -28.22 20.46
CA ARG A 205 -53.70 -27.48 21.31
C ARG A 205 -54.84 -26.81 20.50
N GLU A 206 -54.57 -26.34 19.31
CA GLU A 206 -55.60 -25.79 18.39
C GLU A 206 -56.54 -26.89 17.95
N GLN A 207 -56.05 -28.07 17.52
CA GLN A 207 -56.86 -29.23 17.18
C GLN A 207 -57.72 -29.70 18.39
N GLY A 208 -57.20 -29.55 19.62
CA GLY A 208 -57.95 -29.79 20.83
C GLY A 208 -58.92 -28.69 21.24
N GLY A 209 -59.02 -27.59 20.50
CA GLY A 209 -59.89 -26.46 20.78
C GLY A 209 -59.43 -25.54 21.93
N VAL A 210 -58.17 -25.66 22.39
CA VAL A 210 -57.59 -24.90 23.52
C VAL A 210 -56.75 -23.71 23.08
N ALA A 211 -56.26 -23.71 21.83
CA ALA A 211 -55.53 -22.59 21.21
C ALA A 211 -56.25 -22.06 19.98
N THR A 212 -55.94 -20.85 19.57
CA THR A 212 -56.52 -20.22 18.38
C THR A 212 -55.65 -20.44 17.14
N LEU A 213 -56.24 -20.34 15.94
CA LEU A 213 -55.48 -20.35 14.68
C LEU A 213 -54.44 -19.18 14.63
N LEU A 214 -54.73 -18.06 15.32
CA LEU A 214 -53.79 -16.94 15.42
C LEU A 214 -52.51 -17.38 16.16
N ASP A 215 -52.60 -18.12 17.25
CA ASP A 215 -51.45 -18.63 17.99
C ASP A 215 -50.57 -19.55 17.12
N VAL A 216 -51.23 -20.41 16.29
CA VAL A 216 -50.51 -21.26 15.32
C VAL A 216 -49.74 -20.41 14.31
N ARG A 217 -50.38 -19.37 13.74
CA ARG A 217 -49.74 -18.50 12.74
C ARG A 217 -48.57 -17.70 13.31
N GLN A 218 -48.69 -17.24 14.56
CA GLN A 218 -47.59 -16.57 15.27
C GLN A 218 -46.41 -17.52 15.53
N ALA A 219 -46.67 -18.77 15.94
CA ALA A 219 -45.63 -19.77 16.11
C ALA A 219 -44.96 -20.14 14.76
N GLU A 220 -45.74 -20.26 13.68
CA GLU A 220 -45.21 -20.48 12.33
C GLU A 220 -44.30 -19.33 11.87
N GLN A 221 -44.70 -18.09 12.12
CA GLN A 221 -43.90 -16.89 11.82
C GLN A 221 -42.52 -16.97 12.47
N LEU A 222 -42.43 -17.27 13.77
CA LEU A 222 -41.17 -17.38 14.50
C LEU A 222 -40.31 -18.54 13.99
N TYR A 223 -40.91 -19.69 13.68
CA TYR A 223 -40.22 -20.82 13.10
C TYR A 223 -39.57 -20.48 11.75
N PHE A 224 -40.35 -19.89 10.81
CA PHE A 224 -39.83 -19.52 9.51
C PHE A 224 -38.81 -18.37 9.58
N SER A 225 -38.94 -17.45 10.53
CA SER A 225 -37.96 -16.40 10.79
C SER A 225 -36.59 -17.00 11.18
N ALA A 226 -36.55 -17.96 12.12
CA ALA A 226 -35.31 -18.63 12.51
C ALA A 226 -34.71 -19.44 11.35
N ALA A 227 -35.55 -20.12 10.58
CA ALA A 227 -35.08 -20.85 9.40
C ALA A 227 -34.46 -19.92 8.33
N ALA A 228 -35.02 -18.74 8.14
CA ALA A 228 -34.47 -17.72 7.25
C ALA A 228 -33.12 -17.18 7.77
N THR A 229 -32.99 -16.91 9.07
CA THR A 229 -31.72 -16.51 9.70
C THR A 229 -30.63 -17.56 9.47
N ILE A 230 -30.94 -18.86 9.62
CA ILE A 230 -29.98 -19.96 9.38
C ILE A 230 -29.49 -19.95 7.92
N ALA A 231 -30.40 -19.76 6.94
CA ALA A 231 -30.01 -19.70 5.53
C ALA A 231 -29.08 -18.51 5.23
N ASP A 232 -29.32 -17.35 5.85
CA ASP A 232 -28.46 -16.17 5.70
C ASP A 232 -27.10 -16.36 6.40
N LEU A 233 -27.05 -17.04 7.55
CA LEU A 233 -25.81 -17.39 8.25
C LEU A 233 -24.97 -18.38 7.43
N VAL A 234 -25.56 -19.40 6.77
CA VAL A 234 -24.83 -20.29 5.87
C VAL A 234 -24.11 -19.49 4.80
N ARG A 235 -24.84 -18.60 4.11
CA ARG A 235 -24.25 -17.70 3.10
C ARG A 235 -23.11 -16.87 3.69
N SER A 236 -23.29 -16.28 4.86
CA SER A 236 -22.31 -15.40 5.51
C SER A 236 -21.06 -16.18 5.94
N ILE A 237 -21.20 -17.39 6.44
CA ILE A 237 -20.11 -18.31 6.81
C ILE A 237 -19.28 -18.64 5.58
N GLU A 238 -19.90 -19.09 4.48
CA GLU A 238 -19.18 -19.44 3.25
C GLU A 238 -18.44 -18.24 2.66
N GLN A 239 -19.06 -17.05 2.67
CA GLN A 239 -18.41 -15.82 2.23
C GLN A 239 -17.19 -15.46 3.10
N GLN A 240 -17.29 -15.66 4.42
CA GLN A 240 -16.19 -15.40 5.35
C GLN A 240 -15.05 -16.39 5.17
N GLU A 241 -15.34 -17.68 4.89
CA GLU A 241 -14.35 -18.69 4.55
C GLU A 241 -13.62 -18.34 3.24
N ASN A 242 -14.35 -17.88 2.23
CA ASN A 242 -13.77 -17.42 0.97
C ASN A 242 -12.81 -16.24 1.18
N LEU A 243 -13.17 -15.29 2.06
CA LEU A 243 -12.31 -14.16 2.38
C LEU A 243 -11.03 -14.60 3.09
N ILE A 244 -11.12 -15.54 4.05
CA ILE A 244 -9.93 -16.12 4.70
C ILE A 244 -9.06 -16.83 3.67
N SER A 245 -9.65 -17.63 2.78
CA SER A 245 -8.92 -18.34 1.73
C SER A 245 -8.10 -17.37 0.85
N ILE A 246 -8.68 -16.24 0.47
CA ILE A 246 -7.99 -15.19 -0.29
C ILE A 246 -6.83 -14.59 0.54
N LEU A 247 -7.06 -14.30 1.83
CA LEU A 247 -6.03 -13.73 2.71
C LEU A 247 -4.84 -14.69 2.89
N VAL A 248 -5.09 -16.01 2.94
CA VAL A 248 -4.01 -17.01 3.02
C VAL A 248 -3.42 -17.38 1.65
N GLY A 249 -3.87 -16.75 0.56
CA GLY A 249 -3.34 -16.96 -0.79
C GLY A 249 -3.79 -18.25 -1.46
N LYS A 250 -4.92 -18.82 -1.03
CA LYS A 250 -5.51 -20.04 -1.57
C LYS A 250 -6.81 -19.78 -2.33
N TYR A 251 -7.26 -20.78 -3.09
CA TYR A 251 -8.62 -20.81 -3.62
C TYR A 251 -9.64 -21.05 -2.50
N PRO A 252 -10.91 -20.63 -2.68
CA PRO A 252 -11.97 -20.84 -1.71
C PRO A 252 -12.07 -22.28 -1.23
N GLU A 253 -11.93 -22.47 0.09
CA GLU A 253 -12.03 -23.77 0.76
C GLU A 253 -12.65 -23.61 2.15
N ALA A 254 -13.17 -24.70 2.73
CA ALA A 254 -13.65 -24.70 4.11
C ALA A 254 -12.48 -24.46 5.09
N ILE A 255 -12.69 -23.59 6.06
CA ILE A 255 -11.66 -23.20 7.01
C ILE A 255 -11.78 -24.04 8.29
N PRO A 256 -10.70 -24.66 8.79
CA PRO A 256 -10.71 -25.38 10.06
C PRO A 256 -11.03 -24.47 11.24
N ARG A 257 -11.83 -24.96 12.19
CA ARG A 257 -12.22 -24.25 13.42
C ARG A 257 -11.32 -24.67 14.57
N GLY A 258 -10.88 -23.68 15.34
CA GLY A 258 -10.15 -23.88 16.59
C GLY A 258 -11.06 -23.74 17.80
N ARG A 259 -10.60 -23.00 18.82
CA ARG A 259 -11.33 -22.82 20.07
C ARG A 259 -12.64 -22.06 19.88
N PRO A 260 -13.69 -22.35 20.71
CA PRO A 260 -14.89 -21.55 20.74
C PRO A 260 -14.59 -20.05 21.03
N LEU A 261 -15.40 -19.16 20.47
CA LEU A 261 -15.22 -17.72 20.62
C LEU A 261 -15.21 -17.27 22.09
N THR A 262 -16.10 -17.84 22.89
CA THR A 262 -16.25 -17.52 24.33
C THR A 262 -15.02 -17.88 25.14
N GLU A 263 -14.36 -19.01 24.85
CA GLU A 263 -13.10 -19.41 25.50
C GLU A 263 -11.95 -18.52 25.09
N GLN A 264 -11.89 -18.15 23.81
CA GLN A 264 -10.82 -17.31 23.26
C GLN A 264 -10.80 -15.92 23.89
N ALA A 265 -11.97 -15.29 24.09
CA ALA A 265 -12.07 -13.97 24.70
C ALA A 265 -11.58 -13.97 26.15
N LEU A 266 -11.83 -15.03 26.92
CA LEU A 266 -11.34 -15.16 28.29
C LEU A 266 -9.81 -15.26 28.36
N VAL A 267 -9.18 -15.92 27.39
CA VAL A 267 -7.73 -16.07 27.33
C VAL A 267 -7.02 -14.79 26.88
N MET A 268 -7.65 -14.01 26.00
CA MET A 268 -7.07 -12.77 25.43
C MET A 268 -7.24 -11.53 26.31
N ALA A 269 -7.86 -11.61 27.47
CA ALA A 269 -8.23 -10.48 28.34
C ALA A 269 -7.24 -10.10 29.46
N PRO A 270 -5.90 -10.21 29.34
CA PRO A 270 -4.99 -9.69 30.35
C PRO A 270 -4.97 -8.16 30.37
N ALA A 271 -4.48 -7.58 31.47
CA ALA A 271 -4.18 -6.16 31.52
C ALA A 271 -3.17 -5.82 30.42
N VAL A 272 -3.55 -4.90 29.52
CA VAL A 272 -2.75 -4.56 28.33
C VAL A 272 -2.00 -3.25 28.58
N PRO A 273 -0.72 -3.27 28.98
CA PRO A 273 0.07 -2.06 29.13
C PRO A 273 0.40 -1.46 27.77
N PRO A 274 0.08 -0.18 27.51
CA PRO A 274 0.34 0.43 26.20
C PRO A 274 1.83 0.70 25.96
N GLY A 275 2.68 0.68 26.99
CA GLY A 275 4.09 1.03 26.90
C GLY A 275 4.35 2.54 26.85
N LEU A 276 5.61 2.92 26.58
CA LEU A 276 6.01 4.32 26.48
C LEU A 276 5.51 4.95 25.18
N THR A 277 5.07 6.20 25.24
CA THR A 277 4.62 6.96 24.06
C THR A 277 5.74 7.17 23.04
N SER A 278 7.00 7.37 23.51
CA SER A 278 8.18 7.50 22.66
C SER A 278 8.50 6.25 21.84
N ASP A 279 8.23 5.05 22.38
CA ASP A 279 8.52 3.78 21.72
C ASP A 279 7.64 3.57 20.48
N LEU A 280 6.46 4.19 20.44
CA LEU A 280 5.56 4.13 19.30
C LEU A 280 6.23 4.66 18.03
N LEU A 281 6.99 5.76 18.15
CA LEU A 281 7.71 6.39 17.03
C LEU A 281 8.80 5.50 16.42
N ALA A 282 9.40 4.64 17.22
CA ALA A 282 10.45 3.71 16.77
C ALA A 282 9.90 2.36 16.33
N ARG A 283 8.65 2.04 16.72
CA ARG A 283 8.07 0.71 16.54
C ARG A 283 7.15 0.63 15.33
N ARG A 284 6.35 1.67 15.06
CA ARG A 284 5.36 1.65 13.98
C ARG A 284 6.02 1.78 12.61
N PRO A 285 5.86 0.77 11.72
CA PRO A 285 6.50 0.79 10.42
C PRO A 285 5.98 1.90 9.49
N ASP A 286 4.72 2.32 9.62
CA ASP A 286 4.15 3.43 8.85
C ASP A 286 4.78 4.78 9.21
N ILE A 287 5.10 5.02 10.49
CA ILE A 287 5.85 6.19 10.94
C ILE A 287 7.27 6.15 10.39
N LEU A 288 7.95 5.00 10.48
CA LEU A 288 9.31 4.80 9.96
C LEU A 288 9.33 5.00 8.43
N GLN A 289 8.34 4.49 7.71
CA GLN A 289 8.19 4.72 6.27
C GLN A 289 8.09 6.21 5.94
N ALA A 290 7.25 6.95 6.66
CA ALA A 290 7.08 8.39 6.44
C ALA A 290 8.37 9.18 6.77
N GLU A 291 9.13 8.77 7.80
CA GLU A 291 10.45 9.33 8.11
C GLU A 291 11.43 9.11 6.96
N GLN A 292 11.53 7.89 6.41
CA GLN A 292 12.42 7.59 5.30
C GLN A 292 12.02 8.35 4.01
N GLN A 293 10.74 8.57 3.78
CA GLN A 293 10.27 9.42 2.68
C GLN A 293 10.69 10.89 2.86
N LEU A 294 10.71 11.39 4.10
CA LEU A 294 11.23 12.73 4.42
C LEU A 294 12.74 12.81 4.18
N VAL A 295 13.51 11.78 4.57
CA VAL A 295 14.95 11.67 4.27
C VAL A 295 15.21 11.73 2.77
N SER A 296 14.45 10.97 1.98
CA SER A 296 14.56 10.98 0.52
C SER A 296 14.28 12.35 -0.08
N ALA A 297 13.19 13.01 0.36
CA ALA A 297 12.83 14.34 -0.11
C ALA A 297 13.91 15.38 0.23
N ASN A 298 14.48 15.34 1.44
CA ASN A 298 15.57 16.22 1.86
C ASN A 298 16.84 16.04 1.00
N ALA A 299 17.20 14.79 0.68
CA ALA A 299 18.35 14.52 -0.18
C ALA A 299 18.14 15.08 -1.61
N ARG A 300 16.92 15.07 -2.14
CA ARG A 300 16.57 15.63 -3.46
C ARG A 300 16.72 17.14 -3.54
N ILE A 301 16.65 17.87 -2.41
CA ILE A 301 17.01 19.30 -2.37
C ILE A 301 18.49 19.46 -2.76
N GLY A 302 19.36 18.63 -2.18
CA GLY A 302 20.80 18.67 -2.51
C GLY A 302 21.08 18.33 -3.97
N GLU A 303 20.37 17.33 -4.52
CA GLU A 303 20.44 16.98 -5.95
C GLU A 303 20.03 18.17 -6.84
N ALA A 304 18.91 18.84 -6.52
CA ALA A 304 18.42 20.01 -7.25
C ALA A 304 19.38 21.21 -7.13
N LYS A 305 19.93 21.46 -5.95
CA LYS A 305 20.91 22.53 -5.72
C LYS A 305 22.20 22.29 -6.49
N ALA A 306 22.64 21.04 -6.59
CA ALA A 306 23.85 20.69 -7.34
C ALA A 306 23.75 21.06 -8.84
N LEU A 307 22.56 21.08 -9.43
CA LEU A 307 22.32 21.50 -10.81
C LEU A 307 22.54 23.00 -11.07
N LEU A 308 22.64 23.82 -10.02
CA LEU A 308 22.98 25.25 -10.15
C LEU A 308 24.48 25.49 -10.42
N PHE A 309 25.32 24.50 -10.17
CA PHE A 309 26.77 24.59 -10.25
C PHE A 309 27.29 24.02 -11.59
N PRO A 310 28.54 24.36 -11.99
CA PRO A 310 29.12 23.82 -13.20
C PRO A 310 29.23 22.31 -13.17
N SER A 311 28.83 21.63 -14.24
CA SER A 311 29.12 20.21 -14.45
C SER A 311 30.45 20.02 -15.19
N VAL A 312 31.19 19.00 -14.78
CA VAL A 312 32.47 18.63 -15.41
C VAL A 312 32.33 17.20 -15.94
N VAL A 313 32.32 17.08 -17.26
CA VAL A 313 32.22 15.80 -17.96
C VAL A 313 33.55 15.49 -18.66
N ILE A 314 34.07 14.31 -18.42
CA ILE A 314 35.22 13.76 -19.16
C ILE A 314 34.69 12.75 -20.16
N SER A 315 34.84 13.05 -21.46
CA SER A 315 34.51 12.11 -22.53
C SER A 315 35.78 11.65 -23.24
N GLY A 316 35.78 10.40 -23.64
CA GLY A 316 36.87 9.79 -24.40
C GLY A 316 36.34 8.92 -25.53
N PHE A 317 37.09 8.85 -26.62
CA PHE A 317 36.83 7.93 -27.71
C PHE A 317 38.15 7.31 -28.17
N ALA A 318 38.12 6.00 -28.40
CA ALA A 318 39.22 5.27 -29.00
C ALA A 318 38.66 4.29 -30.04
N GLY A 319 39.10 4.40 -31.28
CA GLY A 319 38.51 3.57 -32.34
C GLY A 319 39.31 3.60 -33.63
N ALA A 320 38.77 2.99 -34.65
CA ALA A 320 39.28 3.02 -36.00
C ALA A 320 38.17 3.32 -37.00
N GLY A 321 38.52 3.93 -38.10
CA GLY A 321 37.57 4.25 -39.16
C GLY A 321 38.22 4.30 -40.52
N GLY A 322 37.42 4.52 -41.54
CA GLY A 322 37.82 4.81 -42.89
C GLY A 322 37.06 6.01 -43.43
N ALA A 323 37.48 6.55 -44.53
CA ALA A 323 36.75 7.61 -45.21
C ALA A 323 36.68 7.34 -46.71
N VAL A 324 35.52 7.60 -47.29
CA VAL A 324 35.39 7.72 -48.76
C VAL A 324 34.81 9.11 -49.00
N ILE A 325 35.60 9.96 -49.66
CA ILE A 325 35.27 11.36 -49.98
C ILE A 325 35.23 11.50 -51.49
N ASN A 326 34.08 11.87 -52.05
CA ASN A 326 33.88 12.00 -53.50
C ASN A 326 34.35 10.78 -54.29
N GLY A 327 34.09 9.57 -53.78
CA GLY A 327 34.51 8.32 -54.42
C GLY A 327 35.98 7.93 -54.21
N SER A 328 36.82 8.76 -53.60
CA SER A 328 38.21 8.45 -53.27
C SER A 328 38.29 7.87 -51.87
N GLY A 329 38.74 6.61 -51.74
CA GLY A 329 38.92 5.92 -50.48
C GLY A 329 40.19 6.36 -49.75
N PHE A 330 40.08 6.72 -48.49
CA PHE A 330 41.20 6.88 -47.56
C PHE A 330 41.25 5.65 -46.65
N GLY A 331 42.43 5.08 -46.55
CA GLY A 331 42.65 3.85 -45.78
C GLY A 331 42.27 3.95 -44.32
N PRO A 332 42.29 2.84 -43.57
CA PRO A 332 41.91 2.84 -42.18
C PRO A 332 42.82 3.75 -41.34
N PHE A 333 42.21 4.52 -40.44
CA PHE A 333 42.92 5.38 -39.48
C PHE A 333 42.46 5.06 -38.06
N GLY A 334 43.38 5.14 -37.09
CA GLY A 334 43.08 5.10 -35.69
C GLY A 334 42.68 6.50 -35.18
N ALA A 335 41.68 6.58 -34.35
CA ALA A 335 41.25 7.82 -33.71
C ALA A 335 41.26 7.68 -32.18
N PHE A 336 41.87 8.65 -31.52
CA PHE A 336 41.84 8.79 -30.08
C PHE A 336 41.46 10.22 -29.72
N GLN A 337 40.46 10.40 -28.85
CA GLN A 337 40.04 11.69 -28.37
C GLN A 337 39.80 11.64 -26.86
N ALA A 338 40.27 12.64 -26.15
CA ALA A 338 39.91 12.87 -24.75
C ALA A 338 39.49 14.34 -24.61
N LEU A 339 38.26 14.57 -24.15
CA LEU A 339 37.66 15.90 -24.12
C LEU A 339 37.06 16.15 -22.73
N PRO A 340 37.74 16.88 -21.84
CA PRO A 340 37.10 17.45 -20.64
C PRO A 340 36.23 18.64 -21.06
N THR A 341 34.96 18.61 -20.62
CA THR A 341 33.98 19.67 -20.90
C THR A 341 33.45 20.21 -19.59
N ILE A 342 33.47 21.55 -19.42
CA ILE A 342 32.86 22.23 -18.28
C ILE A 342 31.66 23.01 -18.80
N THR A 343 30.47 22.72 -18.24
CA THR A 343 29.25 23.42 -18.62
C THR A 343 28.70 24.16 -17.42
N LEU A 344 28.55 25.50 -17.53
CA LEU A 344 27.93 26.36 -16.51
C LEU A 344 26.55 26.81 -17.03
N PRO A 345 25.45 26.50 -16.31
CA PRO A 345 24.13 27.00 -16.67
C PRO A 345 24.01 28.50 -16.35
N PHE A 346 24.27 29.37 -17.34
CA PHE A 346 24.29 30.82 -17.14
C PHE A 346 22.89 31.44 -17.20
N PHE A 347 22.06 31.06 -18.16
CA PHE A 347 20.72 31.62 -18.33
C PHE A 347 19.69 30.51 -18.61
N ASN A 348 18.68 30.41 -17.76
CA ASN A 348 17.67 29.36 -17.85
C ASN A 348 16.27 29.82 -17.41
N MET A 349 15.99 31.14 -17.44
CA MET A 349 14.70 31.75 -17.08
C MET A 349 14.18 31.33 -15.68
N GLY A 350 15.07 31.06 -14.74
CA GLY A 350 14.69 30.64 -13.37
C GLY A 350 14.31 29.16 -13.22
N ARG A 351 14.43 28.35 -14.28
CA ARG A 351 14.06 26.93 -14.25
C ARG A 351 14.78 26.14 -13.14
N LEU A 352 16.07 26.37 -12.92
CA LEU A 352 16.84 25.64 -11.92
C LEU A 352 16.53 26.10 -10.49
N SER A 353 16.29 27.39 -10.26
CA SER A 353 15.84 27.89 -8.95
C SER A 353 14.45 27.35 -8.62
N ALA A 354 13.51 27.41 -9.57
CA ALA A 354 12.18 26.84 -9.39
C ALA A 354 12.22 25.31 -9.11
N ASN A 355 13.20 24.58 -9.67
CA ASN A 355 13.40 23.17 -9.33
C ASN A 355 13.86 22.96 -7.87
N VAL A 356 14.66 23.88 -7.32
CA VAL A 356 15.02 23.85 -5.90
C VAL A 356 13.79 24.14 -5.06
N ASP A 357 13.05 25.23 -5.37
CA ASP A 357 11.82 25.60 -4.64
C ASP A 357 10.78 24.47 -4.66
N PHE A 358 10.67 23.75 -5.79
CA PHE A 358 9.81 22.57 -5.91
C PHE A 358 10.22 21.45 -4.94
N ASN A 359 11.52 21.13 -4.83
CA ASN A 359 12.00 20.09 -3.92
C ASN A 359 11.94 20.54 -2.45
N ASP A 360 12.13 21.84 -2.17
CA ASP A 360 11.90 22.40 -0.82
C ASP A 360 10.42 22.23 -0.43
N ALA A 361 9.47 22.56 -1.29
CA ALA A 361 8.04 22.37 -1.05
C ALA A 361 7.68 20.89 -0.86
N ARG A 362 8.25 19.98 -1.66
CA ARG A 362 8.08 18.52 -1.47
C ARG A 362 8.61 18.03 -0.12
N THR A 363 9.70 18.60 0.36
CA THR A 363 10.25 18.24 1.68
C THR A 363 9.34 18.74 2.80
N GLN A 364 8.75 19.93 2.66
CA GLN A 364 7.73 20.44 3.60
C GLN A 364 6.48 19.53 3.58
N GLU A 365 6.01 19.11 2.41
CA GLU A 365 4.92 18.14 2.30
C GLU A 365 5.26 16.82 3.01
N ALA A 366 6.45 16.27 2.80
CA ALA A 366 6.88 15.04 3.45
C ALA A 366 6.98 15.19 4.98
N LEU A 367 7.42 16.36 5.48
CA LEU A 367 7.42 16.67 6.91
C LEU A 367 5.99 16.67 7.49
N LEU A 368 5.05 17.32 6.81
CA LEU A 368 3.65 17.35 7.24
C LEU A 368 3.02 15.94 7.23
N ARG A 369 3.33 15.12 6.24
CA ARG A 369 2.91 13.71 6.19
C ARG A 369 3.49 12.89 7.34
N TYR A 370 4.76 13.10 7.68
CA TYR A 370 5.38 12.45 8.84
C TYR A 370 4.70 12.85 10.16
N GLN A 371 4.40 14.15 10.35
CA GLN A 371 3.65 14.63 11.51
C GLN A 371 2.23 14.06 11.55
N GLN A 372 1.55 13.99 10.41
CA GLN A 372 0.21 13.40 10.28
C GLN A 372 0.21 11.91 10.64
N ALA A 373 1.21 11.14 10.18
CA ALA A 373 1.34 9.72 10.52
C ALA A 373 1.49 9.51 12.03
N ILE A 374 2.29 10.35 12.70
CA ILE A 374 2.42 10.33 14.15
C ILE A 374 1.09 10.65 14.83
N GLN A 375 0.41 11.72 14.41
CA GLN A 375 -0.88 12.10 14.99
C GLN A 375 -1.93 11.00 14.84
N GLN A 376 -2.02 10.38 13.67
CA GLN A 376 -2.93 9.25 13.41
C GLN A 376 -2.59 8.05 14.29
N ALA A 377 -1.31 7.73 14.44
CA ALA A 377 -0.86 6.63 15.30
C ALA A 377 -1.28 6.82 16.77
N PHE A 378 -1.13 8.03 17.32
CA PHE A 378 -1.60 8.34 18.67
C PHE A 378 -3.13 8.27 18.79
N GLY A 379 -3.86 8.74 17.77
CA GLY A 379 -5.31 8.61 17.70
C GLY A 379 -5.77 7.15 17.71
N GLU A 380 -5.17 6.32 16.87
CA GLU A 380 -5.47 4.88 16.78
C GLU A 380 -5.22 4.14 18.11
N VAL A 381 -4.12 4.45 18.81
CA VAL A 381 -3.85 3.86 20.13
C VAL A 381 -4.88 4.32 21.15
N ALA A 382 -5.19 5.62 21.20
CA ALA A 382 -6.17 6.17 22.14
C ALA A 382 -7.56 5.55 21.92
N ASP A 383 -8.01 5.46 20.67
CA ASP A 383 -9.30 4.86 20.29
C ASP A 383 -9.34 3.37 20.62
N SER A 384 -8.23 2.65 20.37
CA SER A 384 -8.14 1.23 20.69
C SER A 384 -8.15 0.95 22.18
N LEU A 385 -7.49 1.76 23.01
CA LEU A 385 -7.52 1.65 24.48
C LEU A 385 -8.93 1.86 25.05
N VAL A 386 -9.63 2.89 24.55
CA VAL A 386 -11.03 3.12 24.91
C VAL A 386 -11.89 1.96 24.40
N GLY A 387 -11.65 1.50 23.17
CA GLY A 387 -12.34 0.37 22.56
C GLY A 387 -12.29 -0.88 23.42
N VAL A 388 -11.10 -1.32 23.82
CA VAL A 388 -10.92 -2.53 24.67
C VAL A 388 -11.73 -2.40 25.96
N ARG A 389 -11.62 -1.27 26.65
CA ARG A 389 -12.34 -1.06 27.93
C ARG A 389 -13.86 -1.05 27.76
N GLN A 390 -14.37 -0.33 26.76
CA GLN A 390 -15.82 -0.17 26.59
C GLN A 390 -16.47 -1.40 25.98
N ARG A 391 -15.82 -2.12 25.06
CA ARG A 391 -16.35 -3.36 24.49
C ARG A 391 -16.47 -4.46 25.53
N LYS A 392 -15.52 -4.55 26.46
CA LYS A 392 -15.63 -5.43 27.63
C LYS A 392 -16.86 -5.09 28.49
N ALA A 393 -17.04 -3.80 28.83
CA ALA A 393 -18.19 -3.37 29.61
C ALA A 393 -19.52 -3.65 28.90
N VAL A 394 -19.60 -3.44 27.58
CA VAL A 394 -20.80 -3.78 26.78
C VAL A 394 -21.10 -5.27 26.82
N ARG A 395 -20.08 -6.13 26.65
CA ARG A 395 -20.26 -7.58 26.73
C ARG A 395 -20.80 -8.02 28.09
N GLU A 396 -20.25 -7.49 29.20
CA GLU A 396 -20.71 -7.80 30.54
C GLU A 396 -22.18 -7.41 30.77
N GLN A 397 -22.65 -6.29 30.20
CA GLN A 397 -24.05 -5.89 30.25
C GLN A 397 -24.94 -6.78 29.38
N ASN A 398 -24.46 -7.20 28.20
CA ASN A 398 -25.21 -8.11 27.34
C ASN A 398 -25.31 -9.52 27.95
N GLU A 399 -24.30 -10.00 28.68
CA GLU A 399 -24.40 -11.24 29.46
C GLU A 399 -25.49 -11.16 30.54
N ALA A 400 -25.53 -10.05 31.27
CA ALA A 400 -26.59 -9.82 32.26
C ALA A 400 -27.98 -9.73 31.60
N THR A 401 -28.08 -9.11 30.41
CA THR A 401 -29.32 -9.05 29.63
C THR A 401 -29.79 -10.43 29.22
N VAL A 402 -28.90 -11.28 28.66
CA VAL A 402 -29.25 -12.66 28.28
C VAL A 402 -29.68 -13.47 29.52
N ALA A 403 -29.02 -13.33 30.68
CA ALA A 403 -29.41 -14.01 31.90
C ALA A 403 -30.83 -13.59 32.36
N ALA A 404 -31.15 -12.30 32.30
CA ALA A 404 -32.48 -11.79 32.63
C ALA A 404 -33.55 -12.27 31.65
N GLN A 405 -33.26 -12.28 30.35
CA GLN A 405 -34.21 -12.77 29.32
C GLN A 405 -34.47 -14.28 29.43
N ARG A 406 -33.44 -15.08 29.75
CA ARG A 406 -33.63 -16.51 30.02
C ARG A 406 -34.56 -16.77 31.20
N ASP A 407 -34.43 -15.98 32.26
CA ASP A 407 -35.34 -16.10 33.42
C ASP A 407 -36.75 -15.60 33.08
N ALA A 408 -36.88 -14.52 32.30
CA ALA A 408 -38.16 -14.03 31.79
C ALA A 408 -38.89 -15.08 30.94
N LEU A 409 -38.17 -15.75 30.01
CA LEU A 409 -38.76 -16.83 29.22
C LEU A 409 -39.21 -18.00 30.09
N ARG A 410 -38.37 -18.41 31.04
CA ARG A 410 -38.74 -19.45 32.01
C ARG A 410 -40.01 -19.11 32.76
N LEU A 411 -40.15 -17.90 33.30
CA LEU A 411 -41.29 -17.43 34.04
C LEU A 411 -42.54 -17.30 33.16
N SER A 412 -42.43 -16.74 31.96
CA SER A 412 -43.56 -16.62 31.02
C SER A 412 -44.07 -17.99 30.58
N THR A 413 -43.18 -18.96 30.35
CA THR A 413 -43.55 -20.35 30.03
C THR A 413 -44.33 -21.00 31.18
N MET A 414 -43.84 -20.89 32.42
CA MET A 414 -44.56 -21.41 33.62
C MET A 414 -45.94 -20.78 33.77
N ARG A 415 -46.09 -19.47 33.56
CA ARG A 415 -47.40 -18.78 33.66
C ARG A 415 -48.34 -19.22 32.55
N TYR A 416 -47.82 -19.43 31.32
CA TYR A 416 -48.62 -19.96 30.21
C TYR A 416 -49.07 -21.40 30.45
N GLU A 417 -48.20 -22.26 30.93
CA GLU A 417 -48.55 -23.65 31.31
C GLU A 417 -49.60 -23.70 32.43
N GLY A 418 -49.48 -22.78 33.39
CA GLY A 418 -50.48 -22.60 34.47
C GLY A 418 -51.78 -21.91 34.02
N GLY A 419 -51.92 -21.53 32.77
CA GLY A 419 -53.13 -20.89 32.23
C GLY A 419 -53.35 -19.44 32.68
N VAL A 420 -52.30 -18.77 33.22
CA VAL A 420 -52.41 -17.41 33.82
C VAL A 420 -52.15 -16.33 32.77
N THR A 421 -51.47 -16.67 31.65
CA THR A 421 -51.12 -15.70 30.60
C THR A 421 -51.35 -16.27 29.20
N SER A 422 -51.36 -15.39 28.18
CA SER A 422 -51.48 -15.78 26.78
C SER A 422 -50.16 -16.33 26.24
N PHE A 423 -50.24 -17.12 25.17
CA PHE A 423 -49.07 -17.62 24.45
C PHE A 423 -48.20 -16.49 23.86
N LEU A 424 -48.80 -15.34 23.56
CA LEU A 424 -48.08 -14.17 23.04
C LEU A 424 -46.94 -13.71 24.00
N GLU A 425 -47.13 -13.80 25.35
CA GLU A 425 -46.09 -13.42 26.30
C GLU A 425 -44.86 -14.33 26.17
N VAL A 426 -45.06 -15.64 25.97
CA VAL A 426 -43.97 -16.60 25.71
C VAL A 426 -43.25 -16.30 24.40
N LEU A 427 -44.01 -16.02 23.33
CA LEU A 427 -43.43 -15.70 22.00
C LEU A 427 -42.59 -14.43 22.03
N VAL A 428 -43.03 -13.39 22.74
CA VAL A 428 -42.28 -12.13 22.90
C VAL A 428 -40.98 -12.36 23.65
N THR A 429 -41.06 -13.03 24.83
CA THR A 429 -39.87 -13.29 25.66
C THR A 429 -38.86 -14.22 24.95
N GLU A 430 -39.33 -15.18 24.16
CA GLU A 430 -38.48 -16.07 23.37
C GLU A 430 -37.77 -15.33 22.24
N ARG A 431 -38.49 -14.46 21.53
CA ARG A 431 -37.87 -13.62 20.49
C ARG A 431 -36.81 -12.69 21.09
N ASP A 432 -37.16 -12.02 22.22
CA ASP A 432 -36.26 -11.09 22.88
C ASP A 432 -35.00 -11.79 23.42
N LEU A 433 -35.11 -13.05 23.89
CA LEU A 433 -33.97 -13.87 24.28
C LEU A 433 -33.09 -14.21 23.05
N PHE A 434 -33.68 -14.65 21.95
CA PHE A 434 -32.94 -14.97 20.72
C PHE A 434 -32.17 -13.75 20.22
N ASP A 435 -32.80 -12.58 20.14
CA ASP A 435 -32.16 -11.35 19.73
C ASP A 435 -31.01 -10.95 20.69
N ALA A 436 -31.22 -11.11 22.01
CA ALA A 436 -30.18 -10.83 23.00
C ALA A 436 -29.00 -11.79 22.93
N GLU A 437 -29.21 -13.07 22.62
CA GLU A 437 -28.14 -14.06 22.43
C GLU A 437 -27.28 -13.78 21.19
N LEU A 438 -27.88 -13.34 20.06
CA LEU A 438 -27.16 -12.90 18.88
C LEU A 438 -26.32 -11.65 19.17
N ILE A 439 -26.89 -10.65 19.88
CA ILE A 439 -26.17 -9.44 20.29
C ILE A 439 -25.00 -9.80 21.22
N LEU A 440 -25.16 -10.77 22.11
CA LEU A 440 -24.08 -11.24 22.97
C LEU A 440 -22.97 -11.90 22.16
N ALA A 441 -23.29 -12.74 21.16
CA ALA A 441 -22.30 -13.34 20.27
C ALA A 441 -21.46 -12.27 19.56
N GLN A 442 -22.10 -11.21 19.06
CA GLN A 442 -21.42 -10.06 18.44
C GLN A 442 -20.55 -9.31 19.45
N SER A 443 -20.97 -9.15 20.70
CA SER A 443 -20.18 -8.47 21.73
C SER A 443 -18.93 -9.25 22.13
N TRP A 444 -18.96 -10.58 22.12
CA TRP A 444 -17.78 -11.41 22.30
C TRP A 444 -16.75 -11.19 21.19
N ARG A 445 -17.19 -11.18 19.92
CA ARG A 445 -16.32 -10.84 18.77
C ARG A 445 -15.74 -9.45 18.93
N ASP A 446 -16.57 -8.45 19.22
CA ASP A 446 -16.17 -7.04 19.27
C ASP A 446 -15.11 -6.77 20.34
N GLU A 447 -15.18 -7.46 21.50
CA GLU A 447 -14.13 -7.39 22.53
C GLU A 447 -12.80 -7.94 22.01
N ILE A 448 -12.81 -9.10 21.34
CA ILE A 448 -11.61 -9.70 20.74
C ILE A 448 -11.03 -8.78 19.66
N LEU A 449 -11.89 -8.26 18.77
CA LEU A 449 -11.45 -7.36 17.70
C LEU A 449 -10.85 -6.05 18.22
N ALA A 450 -11.33 -5.54 19.36
CA ALA A 450 -10.73 -4.37 20.01
C ALA A 450 -9.29 -4.68 20.48
N ILE A 451 -9.02 -5.89 21.00
CA ILE A 451 -7.69 -6.33 21.41
C ILE A 451 -6.77 -6.48 20.18
N VAL A 452 -7.27 -7.09 19.08
CA VAL A 452 -6.54 -7.20 17.80
C VAL A 452 -6.17 -5.82 17.27
N GLN A 453 -7.12 -4.87 17.31
CA GLN A 453 -6.90 -3.50 16.85
C GLN A 453 -5.87 -2.77 17.72
N LEU A 454 -5.90 -2.94 19.03
CA LEU A 454 -4.91 -2.36 19.94
C LEU A 454 -3.51 -2.93 19.66
N TYR A 455 -3.40 -4.24 19.44
CA TYR A 455 -2.14 -4.88 19.08
C TYR A 455 -1.55 -4.29 17.78
N LYS A 456 -2.39 -4.10 16.75
CA LYS A 456 -2.04 -3.44 15.50
C LYS A 456 -1.61 -1.98 15.73
N ALA A 457 -2.39 -1.20 16.48
CA ALA A 457 -2.13 0.22 16.75
C ALA A 457 -0.80 0.44 17.50
N LEU A 458 -0.41 -0.48 18.38
CA LEU A 458 0.88 -0.47 19.08
C LEU A 458 2.06 -0.94 18.21
N GLY A 459 1.82 -1.33 16.95
CA GLY A 459 2.86 -1.78 16.04
C GLY A 459 3.39 -3.18 16.35
N GLY A 460 2.56 -4.07 16.93
CA GLY A 460 2.95 -5.43 17.30
C GLY A 460 2.93 -6.41 16.12
N GLY A 461 3.77 -7.46 16.16
CA GLY A 461 3.69 -8.63 15.29
C GLY A 461 4.67 -8.72 14.13
N TRP A 462 5.19 -7.62 13.59
CA TRP A 462 6.11 -7.66 12.44
C TRP A 462 7.56 -7.99 12.85
N GLN A 463 7.95 -7.73 14.09
CA GLN A 463 9.33 -7.86 14.60
C GLN A 463 9.80 -9.32 14.65
N THR A 464 8.89 -10.25 14.73
CA THR A 464 9.14 -11.69 14.90
C THR A 464 9.08 -12.47 13.59
N VAL A 465 8.72 -11.81 12.49
CA VAL A 465 8.74 -12.43 11.16
C VAL A 465 10.17 -12.37 10.64
N ALA A 466 10.85 -13.51 10.57
CA ALA A 466 12.17 -13.61 9.95
C ALA A 466 12.15 -12.93 8.57
N PRO A 467 13.21 -12.21 8.18
CA PRO A 467 13.29 -11.71 6.82
C PRO A 467 13.09 -12.91 5.88
N LEU A 468 12.06 -12.87 5.04
CA LEU A 468 11.91 -13.85 3.97
C LEU A 468 13.26 -13.90 3.25
N PRO A 469 13.80 -15.11 2.94
CA PRO A 469 14.97 -15.20 2.10
C PRO A 469 14.71 -14.32 0.88
N ALA A 470 15.69 -13.46 0.56
CA ALA A 470 15.57 -12.62 -0.63
C ALA A 470 15.13 -13.56 -1.74
N PRO A 471 14.04 -13.27 -2.49
CA PRO A 471 13.66 -14.11 -3.60
C PRO A 471 14.94 -14.27 -4.42
N THR A 472 15.45 -15.48 -4.44
CA THR A 472 16.56 -15.83 -5.32
C THR A 472 16.13 -15.34 -6.68
N ALA A 473 16.96 -14.52 -7.31
CA ALA A 473 16.75 -14.04 -8.68
C ALA A 473 16.93 -15.22 -9.66
N THR A 474 16.23 -16.30 -9.42
CA THR A 474 15.91 -17.33 -10.37
C THR A 474 14.67 -16.84 -11.10
N SER A 475 14.89 -15.83 -11.95
CA SER A 475 14.07 -15.67 -13.12
C SER A 475 14.42 -16.79 -14.11
N GLU A 476 14.16 -17.98 -13.77
CA GLU A 476 13.67 -18.90 -14.76
C GLU A 476 12.19 -18.58 -14.91
N LEU A 477 11.90 -17.52 -15.70
CA LEU A 477 10.72 -17.59 -16.54
C LEU A 477 10.75 -19.00 -17.14
N PRO A 478 9.68 -19.80 -17.04
CA PRO A 478 9.62 -21.05 -17.74
C PRO A 478 10.05 -20.75 -19.18
N PRO A 479 10.94 -21.56 -19.78
CA PRO A 479 11.37 -21.30 -21.15
C PRO A 479 10.08 -21.15 -21.95
N GLN A 480 9.86 -19.96 -22.49
CA GLN A 480 8.85 -19.79 -23.52
C GLN A 480 9.36 -20.73 -24.61
N ASP A 481 8.64 -21.80 -24.80
CA ASP A 481 8.82 -22.72 -25.91
C ASP A 481 8.56 -21.89 -27.18
N VAL A 482 9.59 -21.16 -27.58
CA VAL A 482 9.66 -20.57 -28.90
C VAL A 482 9.93 -21.77 -29.80
N GLY A 483 8.83 -22.46 -30.13
CA GLY A 483 8.86 -23.51 -31.10
C GLY A 483 9.67 -23.02 -32.31
N PRO A 484 10.50 -23.86 -32.89
CA PRO A 484 11.35 -23.44 -34.02
C PRO A 484 10.39 -22.90 -35.08
N SER A 485 10.59 -21.61 -35.43
CA SER A 485 9.99 -20.99 -36.60
C SER A 485 10.31 -21.88 -37.79
N ALA A 486 9.34 -22.63 -38.26
CA ALA A 486 9.43 -23.46 -39.43
C ALA A 486 9.70 -22.56 -40.64
N ALA A 487 11.00 -22.38 -40.94
CA ALA A 487 11.46 -22.01 -42.24
C ALA A 487 11.38 -23.24 -43.13
N GLU A 488 10.17 -23.77 -43.35
CA GLU A 488 9.94 -24.71 -44.42
C GLU A 488 9.79 -23.94 -45.73
N GLY A 489 10.81 -24.09 -46.58
CA GLY A 489 10.82 -23.69 -47.96
C GLY A 489 9.66 -24.30 -48.72
N ARG A 490 8.65 -23.49 -49.03
CA ARG A 490 7.69 -23.80 -50.08
C ARG A 490 8.22 -23.29 -51.40
N THR A 491 8.81 -24.19 -52.19
CA THR A 491 9.04 -23.99 -53.62
C THR A 491 7.66 -23.81 -54.31
N VAL A 492 7.45 -22.62 -54.86
CA VAL A 492 6.32 -22.34 -55.76
C VAL A 492 6.80 -22.54 -57.18
N PRO A 493 6.07 -23.35 -58.03
CA PRO A 493 6.39 -23.45 -59.43
C PRO A 493 5.99 -22.17 -60.18
N GLY A 494 6.81 -21.84 -61.20
CA GLY A 494 6.66 -20.62 -61.99
C GLY A 494 5.36 -20.47 -62.75
N GLY A 495 4.98 -19.24 -62.99
CA GLY A 495 3.85 -18.83 -63.83
C GLY A 495 3.73 -17.31 -63.91
N ASP A 496 4.17 -16.79 -65.03
CA ASP A 496 3.76 -15.59 -65.76
C ASP A 496 3.70 -14.19 -65.11
N SER A 497 4.48 -13.34 -65.74
CA SER A 497 4.48 -11.89 -65.76
C SER A 497 3.10 -11.23 -65.90
N ALA A 498 2.75 -10.33 -64.97
CA ALA A 498 1.85 -9.22 -65.23
C ALA A 498 2.19 -8.01 -64.34
N SER A 499 2.50 -6.92 -65.02
CA SER A 499 2.70 -5.57 -64.52
C SER A 499 1.49 -5.03 -63.74
N VAL A 500 1.68 -4.50 -62.51
CA VAL A 500 0.67 -3.62 -61.90
C VAL A 500 1.33 -2.50 -61.10
N HIS A 501 1.08 -1.33 -61.56
CA HIS A 501 1.06 0.03 -61.01
C HIS A 501 1.34 0.24 -59.53
N ALA A 502 2.17 1.25 -59.32
CA ALA A 502 2.37 1.99 -58.06
C ALA A 502 1.05 2.65 -57.61
N GLY A 503 0.58 2.26 -56.44
CA GLY A 503 -0.51 2.91 -55.72
C GLY A 503 0.03 3.71 -54.54
N ARG A 504 -0.02 5.05 -54.65
CA ARG A 504 0.13 5.99 -53.52
C ARG A 504 -0.95 5.76 -52.48
N VAL A 505 -0.59 5.59 -51.23
CA VAL A 505 -1.52 5.71 -50.09
C VAL A 505 -1.42 7.14 -49.55
N SER A 506 -2.50 7.90 -49.76
CA SER A 506 -2.74 9.21 -49.19
C SER A 506 -3.31 9.05 -47.77
N VAL A 507 -2.74 9.79 -46.83
CA VAL A 507 -3.32 9.99 -45.49
C VAL A 507 -4.51 10.94 -45.63
N ALA A 508 -5.69 10.49 -45.21
CA ALA A 508 -6.89 11.33 -45.12
C ALA A 508 -6.98 11.95 -43.71
N GLU A 509 -6.97 13.26 -43.70
CA GLU A 509 -7.30 14.13 -42.57
C GLU A 509 -8.83 14.23 -42.49
N GLU A 510 -9.41 13.79 -41.37
CA GLU A 510 -10.85 13.91 -41.13
C GLU A 510 -11.13 15.17 -40.31
N ARG A 511 -11.61 16.19 -41.02
CA ARG A 511 -12.20 17.43 -40.46
C ARG A 511 -13.68 17.14 -40.13
N ALA A 512 -14.05 17.27 -38.87
CA ALA A 512 -15.46 17.33 -38.46
C ALA A 512 -15.98 18.77 -38.65
N THR A 513 -17.02 18.90 -39.46
CA THR A 513 -17.80 20.12 -39.68
C THR A 513 -19.06 20.14 -38.82
N ASN A 514 -19.30 21.35 -38.28
CA ASN A 514 -20.48 21.88 -37.61
C ASN A 514 -21.87 21.43 -38.15
N GLY A 515 -22.83 21.34 -37.21
CA GLY A 515 -24.25 21.36 -37.44
C GLY A 515 -25.04 22.04 -36.31
N THR A 516 -25.50 23.19 -36.60
CA THR A 516 -26.32 24.21 -35.93
C THR A 516 -27.68 23.75 -35.40
N GLY A 517 -28.18 24.49 -34.37
CA GLY A 517 -29.63 24.67 -34.04
C GLY A 517 -29.81 24.90 -32.53
N ALA A 518 -29.88 26.13 -32.03
CA ALA A 518 -31.00 27.05 -31.76
C ALA A 518 -31.93 26.54 -30.63
N GLU A 519 -32.14 27.25 -29.62
CA GLU A 519 -32.88 28.37 -29.08
C GLU A 519 -33.07 28.21 -27.55
N SER A 520 -32.88 29.07 -26.78
CA SER A 520 -33.53 30.28 -26.22
C SER A 520 -33.70 30.18 -24.69
N GLY A 521 -33.40 31.26 -24.00
CA GLY A 521 -33.94 31.54 -22.67
C GLY A 521 -32.98 32.11 -21.65
N SER A 522 -32.72 33.44 -21.73
CA SER A 522 -32.28 34.26 -20.59
C SER A 522 -33.51 34.87 -19.92
N PRO A 523 -33.51 35.24 -18.62
CA PRO A 523 -32.97 36.55 -18.27
C PRO A 523 -32.28 36.70 -16.88
N ALA A 524 -31.28 37.55 -16.92
CA ALA A 524 -31.05 38.77 -16.12
C ALA A 524 -31.05 38.75 -14.58
N ALA A 525 -29.97 39.35 -14.11
CA ALA A 525 -29.82 40.40 -13.10
C ALA A 525 -29.25 40.01 -11.72
N GLY A 526 -28.11 40.60 -11.39
CA GLY A 526 -27.95 41.30 -10.14
C GLY A 526 -26.67 41.09 -9.36
N GLY A 527 -25.72 42.02 -9.49
CA GLY A 527 -25.08 42.65 -8.35
C GLY A 527 -23.92 41.99 -7.63
N GLY A 528 -22.71 42.39 -7.92
CA GLY A 528 -21.76 43.07 -7.04
C GLY A 528 -21.25 42.36 -5.80
N ASN A 529 -19.98 42.05 -5.70
CA ASN A 529 -19.00 42.79 -4.93
C ASN A 529 -17.64 42.08 -4.90
N ASP A 530 -16.64 42.83 -5.27
CA ASP A 530 -15.22 42.66 -4.92
C ASP A 530 -15.02 42.52 -3.41
N THR A 531 -13.91 41.96 -3.10
CA THR A 531 -13.05 41.95 -1.91
C THR A 531 -12.84 40.55 -1.32
N THR A 532 -11.66 40.02 -1.52
CA THR A 532 -10.67 39.77 -0.46
C THR A 532 -9.53 38.85 -0.95
N TRP A 533 -8.57 39.44 -1.64
CA TRP A 533 -7.22 38.86 -1.85
C TRP A 533 -6.19 39.73 -1.10
N GLY A 534 -6.40 39.92 0.21
CA GLY A 534 -5.58 40.80 1.02
C GLY A 534 -5.11 40.26 2.37
N SER A 535 -5.45 39.05 2.76
CA SER A 535 -5.23 38.61 4.16
C SER A 535 -4.33 37.38 4.38
N VAL A 536 -3.65 36.86 3.38
CA VAL A 536 -2.76 35.69 3.56
C VAL A 536 -1.28 36.09 3.71
N LYS A 537 -0.89 37.31 3.41
CA LYS A 537 0.53 37.75 3.55
C LYS A 537 0.97 38.20 4.94
N THR A 538 0.08 38.30 5.92
CA THR A 538 0.43 38.85 7.24
C THR A 538 0.55 37.80 8.36
N PHE A 539 0.25 36.53 8.08
CA PHE A 539 0.32 35.47 9.08
C PHE A 539 1.67 34.69 9.10
N PHE A 540 2.45 34.78 8.02
CA PHE A 540 3.73 34.04 7.90
C PHE A 540 4.99 34.86 8.23
N GLY A 541 4.85 36.14 8.58
CA GLY A 541 5.99 37.04 8.87
C GLY A 541 6.53 36.99 10.30
N ARG A 542 5.97 36.19 11.21
CA ARG A 542 6.32 36.21 12.64
C ARG A 542 6.95 34.92 13.22
N LEU A 543 7.24 33.93 12.39
CA LEU A 543 7.82 32.65 12.89
C LEU A 543 9.30 32.44 12.57
N PHE A 544 9.97 33.37 11.90
CA PHE A 544 11.40 33.26 11.56
C PHE A 544 12.22 34.49 11.96
N SER A 545 11.97 35.00 13.17
CA SER A 545 12.86 36.00 13.80
C SER A 545 13.02 35.66 15.28
N LYS A 546 13.85 34.66 15.53
CA LYS A 546 14.82 34.58 16.62
C LYS A 546 15.64 33.30 16.50
#